data_2df2e824f45e7ca2b32b88b83f3b3021
#
_entry.id   2df2e824f45e7ca2b32b88b83f3b3021
#
_cell.length_a   1.000
_cell.length_b   1.000
_cell.length_c   1.000
_cell.angle_alpha   90.00
_cell.angle_beta   90.00
_cell.angle_gamma   90.00
#
_symmetry.space_group_name_H-M   'P 1'
#
loop_
_entity.id
_entity.type
_entity.pdbx_description
1 polymer ?
#
loop_
_entity_poly.entity_id
_entity_poly.type
_entity_poly.pdbx_seq_one_letter_code
_entity_poly.pdbx_strand_id
1 'polypeptide(L)'
;MIVKKIKIPIYDGSLTIIFDKDLSWVENKFKTPSLEKYGAVTIKDESKYRHYVVAFESKDNSLIAHEIVHLINYIYVDCGIELDRVNDENQAYLTGWLFEQIEKVSKLM
;
A
#
# COMPACT_ATOMS: atom_id res chain seq x y z
N MET A 1 -16.81 5.18 -0.29
CA MET A 1 -15.78 4.14 -0.29
C MET A 1 -15.27 3.88 -1.69
N ILE A 2 -13.97 3.88 -1.86
CA ILE A 2 -13.34 3.54 -3.14
C ILE A 2 -12.39 2.38 -2.91
N VAL A 3 -12.49 1.35 -3.75
CA VAL A 3 -11.62 0.18 -3.72
C VAL A 3 -11.14 -0.11 -5.14
N LYS A 4 -9.84 -0.10 -5.37
CA LYS A 4 -9.25 -0.42 -6.67
C LYS A 4 -8.15 -1.46 -6.49
N LYS A 5 -8.20 -2.49 -7.32
CA LYS A 5 -7.16 -3.52 -7.37
C LYS A 5 -6.34 -3.33 -8.64
N ILE A 6 -5.02 -3.29 -8.49
CA ILE A 6 -4.09 -3.13 -9.60
C ILE A 6 -3.00 -4.20 -9.55
N LYS A 7 -2.40 -4.47 -10.71
CA LYS A 7 -1.20 -5.30 -10.79
C LYS A 7 0.03 -4.46 -10.50
N ILE A 8 0.99 -5.05 -9.79
CA ILE A 8 2.31 -4.45 -9.59
C ILE A 8 3.21 -4.98 -10.71
N PRO A 9 3.67 -4.13 -11.65
CA PRO A 9 4.53 -4.59 -12.74
C PRO A 9 5.86 -5.13 -12.22
N ILE A 10 6.45 -6.08 -12.94
CA ILE A 10 7.78 -6.65 -12.65
C ILE A 10 7.79 -7.57 -11.43
N TYR A 11 7.18 -7.15 -10.32
CA TYR A 11 7.26 -7.84 -9.02
C TYR A 11 6.23 -8.96 -8.86
N ASP A 12 5.40 -9.19 -9.86
CA ASP A 12 4.41 -10.29 -9.89
C ASP A 12 3.51 -10.31 -8.67
N GLY A 13 2.95 -9.15 -8.34
CA GLY A 13 2.05 -8.99 -7.22
C GLY A 13 0.83 -8.15 -7.58
N SER A 14 -0.06 -7.98 -6.62
CA SER A 14 -1.23 -7.12 -6.76
C SER A 14 -1.43 -6.26 -5.53
N LEU A 15 -2.05 -5.10 -5.73
CA LEU A 15 -2.28 -4.12 -4.68
C LEU A 15 -3.75 -3.69 -4.71
N THR A 16 -4.41 -3.74 -3.57
CA THR A 16 -5.72 -3.14 -3.38
C THR A 16 -5.55 -1.80 -2.66
N ILE A 17 -6.05 -0.74 -3.27
CA ILE A 17 -6.01 0.63 -2.74
C ILE A 17 -7.41 1.00 -2.28
N ILE A 18 -7.53 1.41 -1.01
CA ILE A 18 -8.81 1.72 -0.37
C ILE A 18 -8.78 3.15 0.16
N PHE A 19 -9.84 3.91 -0.16
CA PHE A 19 -10.13 5.19 0.49
C PHE A 19 -11.53 5.13 1.08
N ASP A 20 -11.64 5.26 2.40
CA ASP A 20 -12.91 5.24 3.10
C ASP A 20 -12.78 6.06 4.38
N LYS A 21 -13.75 6.91 4.67
CA LYS A 21 -13.76 7.72 5.90
C LYS A 21 -13.75 6.86 7.16
N ASP A 22 -14.28 5.64 7.08
CA ASP A 22 -14.32 4.69 8.18
C ASP A 22 -13.60 3.41 7.76
N LEU A 23 -12.46 3.13 8.39
CA LEU A 23 -11.67 1.93 8.13
C LEU A 23 -12.01 0.75 9.04
N SER A 24 -13.07 0.82 9.82
CA SER A 24 -13.43 -0.27 10.74
C SER A 24 -13.67 -1.60 10.02
N TRP A 25 -14.24 -1.55 8.82
CA TRP A 25 -14.46 -2.78 8.05
C TRP A 25 -13.14 -3.41 7.56
N VAL A 26 -12.10 -2.58 7.35
CA VAL A 26 -10.76 -3.07 7.01
C VAL A 26 -10.17 -3.83 8.19
N GLU A 27 -10.31 -3.29 9.40
CA GLU A 27 -9.87 -3.96 10.63
C GLU A 27 -10.52 -5.34 10.75
N ASN A 28 -11.82 -5.41 10.54
CA ASN A 28 -12.57 -6.67 10.65
C ASN A 28 -12.18 -7.67 9.57
N LYS A 29 -12.08 -7.21 8.32
CA LYS A 29 -11.78 -8.08 7.19
C LYS A 29 -10.37 -8.67 7.26
N PHE A 30 -9.39 -7.86 7.63
CA PHE A 30 -7.98 -8.27 7.64
C PHE A 30 -7.45 -8.57 9.05
N LYS A 31 -8.31 -8.46 10.06
CA LYS A 31 -7.98 -8.77 11.46
C LYS A 31 -6.76 -7.97 11.95
N THR A 32 -6.73 -6.69 11.61
CA THR A 32 -5.68 -5.78 12.09
C THR A 32 -6.03 -5.23 13.47
N PRO A 33 -5.04 -4.71 14.23
CA PRO A 33 -5.33 -3.89 15.40
C PRO A 33 -6.14 -2.65 15.02
N SER A 34 -6.74 -1.98 16.02
CA SER A 34 -7.54 -0.78 15.78
C SER A 34 -6.76 0.29 15.03
N LEU A 35 -7.38 0.86 14.00
CA LEU A 35 -6.79 1.88 13.13
C LEU A 35 -7.28 3.30 13.46
N GLU A 36 -8.08 3.46 14.53
CA GLU A 36 -8.69 4.75 14.89
C GLU A 36 -7.70 5.92 14.99
N LYS A 37 -6.46 5.63 15.39
CA LYS A 37 -5.45 6.66 15.63
C LYS A 37 -4.54 6.92 14.44
N TYR A 38 -4.59 6.11 13.40
CA TYR A 38 -3.55 6.13 12.37
C TYR A 38 -4.01 6.73 11.05
N GLY A 39 -5.28 6.63 10.71
CA GLY A 39 -5.82 7.16 9.44
C GLY A 39 -5.35 6.42 8.19
N ALA A 40 -4.44 5.47 8.31
CA ALA A 40 -3.92 4.69 7.20
C ALA A 40 -3.30 3.38 7.69
N VAL A 41 -3.21 2.40 6.78
CA VAL A 41 -2.58 1.10 7.07
C VAL A 41 -2.08 0.43 5.81
N THR A 42 -0.98 -0.31 5.94
CA THR A 42 -0.48 -1.22 4.91
C THR A 42 -0.54 -2.65 5.45
N ILE A 43 -1.12 -3.55 4.67
CA ILE A 43 -1.35 -4.94 5.05
C ILE A 43 -0.81 -5.85 3.97
N LYS A 44 -0.13 -6.93 4.38
CA LYS A 44 0.14 -8.06 3.51
C LYS A 44 -0.99 -9.07 3.70
N ASP A 45 -1.75 -9.34 2.65
CA ASP A 45 -2.85 -10.29 2.70
C ASP A 45 -2.31 -11.72 2.55
N GLU A 46 -2.10 -12.37 3.67
CA GLU A 46 -1.51 -13.71 3.73
C GLU A 46 -2.40 -14.79 3.09
N SER A 47 -3.68 -14.49 2.85
CA SER A 47 -4.60 -15.43 2.21
C SER A 47 -4.41 -15.54 0.70
N LYS A 48 -3.62 -14.65 0.10
CA LYS A 48 -3.40 -14.57 -1.35
C LYS A 48 -1.93 -14.45 -1.68
N TYR A 49 -1.56 -14.92 -2.88
CA TYR A 49 -0.19 -14.84 -3.36
C TYR A 49 0.19 -13.38 -3.64
N ARG A 50 1.24 -12.89 -2.98
CA ARG A 50 1.81 -11.56 -3.17
C ARG A 50 0.75 -10.47 -3.34
N HIS A 51 -0.20 -10.44 -2.42
CA HIS A 51 -1.25 -9.44 -2.43
C HIS A 51 -1.11 -8.51 -1.23
N TYR A 52 -1.17 -7.21 -1.51
CA TYR A 52 -1.02 -6.16 -0.51
C TYR A 52 -2.23 -5.24 -0.51
N VAL A 53 -2.51 -4.62 0.63
CA VAL A 53 -3.62 -3.68 0.79
C VAL A 53 -3.07 -2.42 1.43
N VAL A 54 -3.41 -1.26 0.87
CA VAL A 54 -3.20 0.03 1.54
C VAL A 54 -4.55 0.71 1.67
N ALA A 55 -4.83 1.24 2.86
CA ALA A 55 -6.11 1.88 3.13
C ALA A 55 -5.89 3.23 3.81
N PHE A 56 -6.67 4.22 3.41
CA PHE A 56 -6.56 5.60 3.87
C PHE A 56 -7.93 6.16 4.20
N GLU A 57 -8.05 6.90 5.32
CA GLU A 57 -9.28 7.63 5.65
C GLU A 57 -9.47 8.87 4.79
N SER A 58 -8.38 9.50 4.37
CA SER A 58 -8.40 10.72 3.58
C SER A 58 -7.16 10.81 2.70
N LYS A 59 -7.19 11.74 1.75
CA LYS A 59 -6.00 12.04 0.95
C LYS A 59 -5.04 12.88 1.79
N ASP A 60 -3.97 12.27 2.25
CA ASP A 60 -2.88 12.91 2.99
C ASP A 60 -1.56 12.40 2.43
N ASN A 61 -0.81 13.27 1.77
CA ASN A 61 0.42 12.87 1.09
C ASN A 61 1.47 12.32 2.05
N SER A 62 1.53 12.82 3.28
CA SER A 62 2.49 12.31 4.26
C SER A 62 2.14 10.89 4.69
N LEU A 63 0.86 10.58 4.86
CA LEU A 63 0.42 9.22 5.16
C LEU A 63 0.63 8.29 3.97
N ILE A 64 0.37 8.75 2.76
CA ILE A 64 0.62 7.97 1.54
C ILE A 64 2.09 7.58 1.47
N ALA A 65 2.99 8.54 1.64
CA ALA A 65 4.43 8.28 1.62
C ALA A 65 4.84 7.31 2.72
N HIS A 66 4.29 7.47 3.92
CA HIS A 66 4.57 6.59 5.05
C HIS A 66 4.18 5.14 4.74
N GLU A 67 2.96 4.93 4.22
CA GLU A 67 2.49 3.58 3.90
C GLU A 67 3.26 2.95 2.73
N ILE A 68 3.73 3.76 1.78
CA ILE A 68 4.54 3.26 0.67
C ILE A 68 5.85 2.64 1.18
N VAL A 69 6.47 3.19 2.22
CA VAL A 69 7.67 2.61 2.80
C VAL A 69 7.40 1.18 3.28
N HIS A 70 6.30 0.97 4.00
CA HIS A 70 5.91 -0.37 4.44
C HIS A 70 5.62 -1.30 3.27
N LEU A 71 4.92 -0.79 2.25
CA LEU A 71 4.55 -1.56 1.08
C LEU A 71 5.78 -2.05 0.31
N ILE A 72 6.76 -1.18 0.09
CA ILE A 72 8.01 -1.56 -0.58
C ILE A 72 8.76 -2.63 0.23
N ASN A 73 8.78 -2.49 1.56
CA ASN A 73 9.42 -3.49 2.41
C ASN A 73 8.77 -4.87 2.24
N TYR A 74 7.44 -4.94 2.21
CA TYR A 74 6.75 -6.20 1.96
C TYR A 74 7.08 -6.78 0.59
N ILE A 75 7.01 -5.95 -0.45
CA ILE A 75 7.29 -6.38 -1.83
C ILE A 75 8.72 -6.92 -1.94
N TYR A 76 9.68 -6.20 -1.40
CA TYR A 76 11.09 -6.57 -1.48
C TYR A 76 11.39 -7.85 -0.71
N VAL A 77 10.83 -8.02 0.48
CA VAL A 77 10.97 -9.26 1.25
C VAL A 77 10.44 -10.45 0.45
N ASP A 78 9.25 -10.30 -0.15
CA ASP A 78 8.64 -11.39 -0.93
C ASP A 78 9.42 -11.72 -2.19
N CYS A 79 10.09 -10.74 -2.78
CA CYS A 79 10.90 -10.93 -3.99
C CYS A 79 12.36 -11.27 -3.71
N GLY A 80 12.77 -11.32 -2.44
CA GLY A 80 14.16 -11.58 -2.08
C GLY A 80 15.11 -10.44 -2.43
N ILE A 81 14.62 -9.20 -2.44
CA ILE A 81 15.40 -8.00 -2.75
C ILE A 81 15.76 -7.29 -1.46
N GLU A 82 17.04 -6.98 -1.27
CA GLU A 82 17.49 -6.17 -0.14
C GLU A 82 17.46 -4.69 -0.51
N LEU A 83 17.18 -3.83 0.49
CA LEU A 83 17.31 -2.39 0.33
C LEU A 83 18.80 -2.05 0.22
N ASP A 84 19.16 -1.27 -0.80
CA ASP A 84 20.54 -0.88 -1.06
C ASP A 84 20.64 0.64 -1.09
N ARG A 85 21.34 1.21 -0.12
CA ARG A 85 21.50 2.68 0.00
C ARG A 85 22.37 3.29 -1.09
N VAL A 86 23.21 2.51 -1.73
CA VAL A 86 24.11 2.99 -2.77
C VAL A 86 23.48 2.85 -4.15
N ASN A 87 22.66 1.83 -4.34
CA ASN A 87 21.98 1.56 -5.62
C ASN A 87 20.48 1.44 -5.38
N ASP A 88 19.83 2.59 -5.19
CA ASP A 88 18.43 2.67 -4.78
C ASP A 88 17.48 3.13 -5.91
N GLU A 89 17.95 3.13 -7.16
CA GLU A 89 17.12 3.56 -8.29
C GLU A 89 15.85 2.73 -8.44
N ASN A 90 15.93 1.43 -8.26
CA ASN A 90 14.75 0.56 -8.35
C ASN A 90 13.71 0.92 -7.28
N GLN A 91 14.17 1.17 -6.06
CA GLN A 91 13.32 1.60 -4.96
C GLN A 91 12.69 2.97 -5.25
N ALA A 92 13.46 3.89 -5.79
CA ALA A 92 12.98 5.23 -6.13
C ALA A 92 11.89 5.18 -7.22
N TYR A 93 12.10 4.41 -8.29
CA TYR A 93 11.09 4.24 -9.33
C TYR A 93 9.82 3.58 -8.80
N LEU A 94 9.94 2.54 -7.98
CA LEU A 94 8.77 1.88 -7.39
C LEU A 94 8.01 2.82 -6.47
N THR A 95 8.72 3.61 -5.66
CA THR A 95 8.12 4.63 -4.79
C THR A 95 7.28 5.62 -5.59
N GLY A 96 7.85 6.17 -6.66
CA GLY A 96 7.15 7.12 -7.52
C GLY A 96 5.93 6.53 -8.20
N TRP A 97 6.06 5.30 -8.70
CA TRP A 97 4.96 4.60 -9.36
C TRP A 97 3.82 4.32 -8.39
N LEU A 98 4.13 3.82 -7.20
CA LEU A 98 3.11 3.55 -6.17
C LEU A 98 2.39 4.82 -5.74
N PHE A 99 3.13 5.91 -5.52
CA PHE A 99 2.54 7.20 -5.16
C PHE A 99 1.57 7.67 -6.26
N GLU A 100 1.98 7.58 -7.50
CA GLU A 100 1.13 7.96 -8.64
C GLU A 100 -0.15 7.14 -8.71
N GLN A 101 -0.07 5.83 -8.51
CA GLN A 101 -1.25 4.95 -8.53
C GLN A 101 -2.21 5.29 -7.40
N ILE A 102 -1.70 5.47 -6.19
CA ILE A 102 -2.53 5.81 -5.03
C ILE A 102 -3.18 7.19 -5.23
N GLU A 103 -2.42 8.15 -5.74
CA GLU A 103 -2.97 9.48 -6.01
C GLU A 103 -4.09 9.44 -7.04
N LYS A 104 -3.94 8.68 -8.12
CA LYS A 104 -4.99 8.51 -9.12
C LYS A 104 -6.28 7.98 -8.49
N VAL A 105 -6.18 7.01 -7.61
CA VAL A 105 -7.35 6.45 -6.92
C VAL A 105 -7.97 7.49 -6.00
N SER A 106 -7.16 8.29 -5.31
CA SER A 106 -7.66 9.33 -4.40
C SER A 106 -8.53 10.36 -5.13
N LYS A 107 -8.29 10.60 -6.41
CA LYS A 107 -9.07 11.55 -7.21
C LYS A 107 -10.47 11.05 -7.55
N LEU A 108 -10.76 9.79 -7.27
CA LEU A 108 -12.09 9.20 -7.48
C LEU A 108 -13.03 9.44 -6.29
N MET A 109 -12.52 10.00 -5.22
CA MET A 109 -13.35 10.33 -4.05
C MET A 109 -14.30 11.50 -4.32
#